data_7fc7b5c9f27d5ed3ad3232dfc5cc4cb9
#
_entry.id   7fc7b5c9f27d5ed3ad3232dfc5cc4cb9
#
_cell.length_a   1.000
_cell.length_b   1.000
_cell.length_c   1.000
_cell.angle_alpha   90.00
_cell.angle_beta   90.00
_cell.angle_gamma   90.00
#
_symmetry.space_group_name_H-M   'P 1'
#
loop_
_entity.id
_entity.type
_entity.pdbx_description
1 polymer ?
#
loop_
_entity_poly.entity_id
_entity_poly.type
_entity_poly.pdbx_seq_one_letter_code
_entity_poly.pdbx_strand_id
1 'polypeptide(L)'
;MAMTDSLDNALLALLAEHRLPGLSFAVIGGGQITCARGYGFADPARQVPVTADTLFQAASISKCLTALAALRLVDPGRLTLDEDVNERLRSWKIPASEFIQSERVTLRRLLSHQAGINVHGFAGYATGQPLPTLIQVLNGTLPANNSAIRVNAIPGTQPRYSGGGYTVLQQLLMDVTGQPFGDLMQEIVLQPLGLTASAFAQLLPVSLEKLAATGHDKNGQPIPGGAHSYPEMAAAGLWTTPSDLAKFALGIQDALAGQPGAILTPALAREMLTVQAGVYGLGPSITGHGLARKWFHSGRNAGFDALLLTEVETGQGVAIMTNANVNSQVINEILQAIGAMTG
;
A
#
# COMPACT_ATOMS: atom_id res chain seq x y z
N MET A 1 10.63 14.57 28.82
CA MET A 1 9.89 13.71 29.73
C MET A 1 8.41 14.07 29.76
N ALA A 2 7.96 15.27 30.15
CA ALA A 2 6.51 15.57 30.26
C ALA A 2 5.68 15.45 28.94
N MET A 3 6.23 15.78 27.77
CA MET A 3 5.51 15.66 26.49
C MET A 3 5.39 14.21 25.99
N THR A 4 6.38 13.37 26.25
CA THR A 4 6.34 11.94 25.95
C THR A 4 5.28 11.21 26.77
N ASP A 5 5.19 11.52 28.06
CA ASP A 5 4.20 10.92 28.97
C ASP A 5 2.75 11.31 28.57
N SER A 6 2.56 12.51 28.00
CA SER A 6 1.25 12.99 27.51
C SER A 6 0.78 12.21 26.28
N LEU A 7 1.66 11.95 25.29
CA LEU A 7 1.31 11.16 24.10
C LEU A 7 1.02 9.70 24.46
N ASP A 8 1.88 9.09 25.27
CA ASP A 8 1.72 7.69 25.69
C ASP A 8 0.37 7.50 26.37
N ASN A 9 0.00 8.41 27.29
CA ASN A 9 -1.30 8.37 27.97
C ASN A 9 -2.47 8.57 27.00
N ALA A 10 -2.36 9.50 26.04
CA ALA A 10 -3.41 9.76 25.06
C ALA A 10 -3.62 8.53 24.14
N LEU A 11 -2.55 7.93 23.61
CA LEU A 11 -2.66 6.75 22.77
C LEU A 11 -3.16 5.52 23.52
N LEU A 12 -2.72 5.30 24.76
CA LEU A 12 -3.23 4.20 25.60
C LEU A 12 -4.72 4.38 25.91
N ALA A 13 -5.17 5.62 26.17
CA ALA A 13 -6.59 5.92 26.34
C ALA A 13 -7.40 5.61 25.09
N LEU A 14 -6.92 6.01 23.88
CA LEU A 14 -7.57 5.70 22.60
C LEU A 14 -7.66 4.18 22.37
N LEU A 15 -6.58 3.43 22.64
CA LEU A 15 -6.61 1.97 22.54
C LEU A 15 -7.70 1.35 23.43
N ALA A 16 -7.80 1.84 24.68
CA ALA A 16 -8.80 1.35 25.63
C ALA A 16 -10.23 1.72 25.21
N GLU A 17 -10.47 2.98 24.81
CA GLU A 17 -11.78 3.49 24.39
C GLU A 17 -12.32 2.73 23.18
N HIS A 18 -11.47 2.55 22.16
CA HIS A 18 -11.87 1.90 20.92
C HIS A 18 -11.64 0.38 20.89
N ARG A 19 -11.20 -0.20 22.02
CA ARG A 19 -10.85 -1.63 22.13
C ARG A 19 -9.89 -2.08 21.03
N LEU A 20 -8.95 -1.21 20.68
CA LEU A 20 -7.94 -1.47 19.67
C LEU A 20 -6.83 -2.32 20.27
N PRO A 21 -6.57 -3.56 19.77
CA PRO A 21 -5.58 -4.44 20.36
C PRO A 21 -4.17 -3.88 20.31
N GLY A 22 -3.78 -3.30 19.17
CA GLY A 22 -2.45 -2.76 18.98
C GLY A 22 -2.36 -1.71 17.87
N LEU A 23 -1.39 -0.83 18.06
CA LEU A 23 -1.07 0.29 17.18
C LEU A 23 0.44 0.42 17.07
N SER A 24 0.96 0.65 15.88
CA SER A 24 2.33 1.12 15.65
C SER A 24 2.31 2.34 14.74
N PHE A 25 3.26 3.28 14.94
CA PHE A 25 3.41 4.43 14.07
C PHE A 25 4.88 4.84 13.93
N ALA A 26 5.17 5.59 12.86
CA ALA A 26 6.44 6.29 12.65
C ALA A 26 6.16 7.71 12.15
N VAL A 27 6.90 8.69 12.68
CA VAL A 27 6.82 10.11 12.32
C VAL A 27 8.05 10.48 11.51
N ILE A 28 7.83 11.23 10.43
CA ILE A 28 8.88 11.76 9.56
C ILE A 28 8.98 13.27 9.79
N GLY A 29 10.18 13.74 10.04
CA GLY A 29 10.48 15.16 10.17
C GLY A 29 11.96 15.44 9.92
N GLY A 30 12.29 16.60 9.30
CA GLY A 30 13.66 16.95 9.01
C GLY A 30 14.43 15.95 8.16
N GLY A 31 13.76 15.26 7.23
CA GLY A 31 14.39 14.26 6.35
C GLY A 31 14.75 12.93 7.02
N GLN A 32 14.18 12.62 8.17
CA GLN A 32 14.45 11.39 8.90
C GLN A 32 13.24 10.91 9.70
N ILE A 33 13.29 9.67 10.21
CA ILE A 33 12.32 9.17 11.17
C ILE A 33 12.68 9.75 12.54
N THR A 34 11.80 10.59 13.09
CA THR A 34 12.01 11.26 14.38
C THR A 34 11.44 10.48 15.56
N CYS A 35 10.45 9.64 15.30
CA CYS A 35 9.82 8.79 16.32
C CYS A 35 9.25 7.53 15.66
N ALA A 36 9.45 6.37 16.29
CA ALA A 36 8.75 5.12 15.92
C ALA A 36 8.42 4.36 17.19
N ARG A 37 7.13 4.00 17.39
CA ARG A 37 6.64 3.36 18.62
C ARG A 37 5.50 2.39 18.33
N GLY A 38 5.35 1.41 19.25
CA GLY A 38 4.22 0.50 19.29
C GLY A 38 3.51 0.55 20.65
N TYR A 39 2.21 0.30 20.63
CA TYR A 39 1.33 0.29 21.81
C TYR A 39 0.38 -0.89 21.75
N GLY A 40 -0.01 -1.42 22.92
CA GLY A 40 -0.90 -2.57 23.01
C GLY A 40 -0.22 -3.89 22.61
N PHE A 41 -0.99 -4.81 22.04
CA PHE A 41 -0.56 -6.18 21.77
C PHE A 41 -0.66 -6.54 20.28
N ALA A 42 0.42 -7.09 19.76
CA ALA A 42 0.44 -7.74 18.44
C ALA A 42 -0.38 -9.05 18.46
N ASP A 43 -0.31 -9.78 19.58
CA ASP A 43 -1.14 -10.95 19.88
C ASP A 43 -1.62 -10.86 21.32
N PRO A 44 -2.85 -10.39 21.57
CA PRO A 44 -3.40 -10.27 22.91
C PRO A 44 -3.49 -11.61 23.67
N ALA A 45 -3.81 -12.70 22.96
CA ALA A 45 -3.96 -14.01 23.57
C ALA A 45 -2.64 -14.54 24.14
N ARG A 46 -1.53 -14.22 23.47
CA ARG A 46 -0.16 -14.60 23.87
C ARG A 46 0.57 -13.49 24.61
N GLN A 47 -0.08 -12.34 24.81
CA GLN A 47 0.49 -11.13 25.42
C GLN A 47 1.77 -10.64 24.74
N VAL A 48 1.86 -10.79 23.41
CA VAL A 48 3.00 -10.30 22.62
C VAL A 48 2.79 -8.80 22.39
N PRO A 49 3.67 -7.92 22.90
CA PRO A 49 3.50 -6.48 22.73
C PRO A 49 3.73 -6.04 21.28
N VAL A 50 3.08 -4.95 20.87
CA VAL A 50 3.44 -4.24 19.64
C VAL A 50 4.71 -3.43 19.88
N THR A 51 5.63 -3.54 18.94
CA THR A 51 6.87 -2.73 18.88
C THR A 51 6.95 -1.96 17.57
N ALA A 52 7.98 -1.15 17.38
CA ALA A 52 8.27 -0.49 16.11
C ALA A 52 8.60 -1.49 14.97
N ASP A 53 8.98 -2.71 15.31
CA ASP A 53 9.36 -3.78 14.38
C ASP A 53 8.22 -4.78 14.12
N THR A 54 7.05 -4.58 14.75
CA THR A 54 5.87 -5.43 14.51
C THR A 54 5.38 -5.26 13.10
N LEU A 55 5.15 -6.38 12.39
CA LEU A 55 4.62 -6.41 11.04
C LEU A 55 3.10 -6.37 11.02
N PHE A 56 2.57 -5.54 10.14
CA PHE A 56 1.15 -5.45 9.82
C PHE A 56 0.92 -5.60 8.32
N GLN A 57 -0.28 -5.95 7.91
CA GLN A 57 -0.66 -5.83 6.51
C GLN A 57 -0.94 -4.36 6.17
N ALA A 58 -0.20 -3.83 5.19
CA ALA A 58 -0.38 -2.46 4.70
C ALA A 58 -1.56 -2.32 3.74
N ALA A 59 -2.15 -3.44 3.34
CA ALA A 59 -3.29 -3.48 2.42
C ALA A 59 -3.04 -2.62 1.18
N SER A 60 -3.95 -1.68 0.89
CA SER A 60 -3.87 -0.87 -0.33
C SER A 60 -2.68 0.09 -0.43
N ILE A 61 -1.90 0.31 0.64
CA ILE A 61 -0.61 1.02 0.53
C ILE A 61 0.37 0.23 -0.36
N SER A 62 0.18 -1.09 -0.52
CA SER A 62 0.86 -1.93 -1.53
C SER A 62 0.91 -1.27 -2.90
N LYS A 63 -0.15 -0.55 -3.28
CA LYS A 63 -0.27 0.12 -4.58
C LYS A 63 0.79 1.19 -4.78
N CYS A 64 1.14 1.94 -3.73
CA CYS A 64 2.16 2.98 -3.84
C CYS A 64 3.54 2.38 -4.13
N LEU A 65 3.90 1.28 -3.46
CA LEU A 65 5.17 0.60 -3.70
C LEU A 65 5.16 -0.09 -5.06
N THR A 66 4.04 -0.68 -5.48
CA THR A 66 3.88 -1.25 -6.83
C THR A 66 3.99 -0.19 -7.93
N ALA A 67 3.43 1.00 -7.69
CA ALA A 67 3.57 2.13 -8.61
C ALA A 67 5.03 2.57 -8.74
N LEU A 68 5.76 2.65 -7.63
CA LEU A 68 7.19 2.90 -7.65
C LEU A 68 7.95 1.84 -8.49
N ALA A 69 7.64 0.55 -8.31
CA ALA A 69 8.23 -0.52 -9.12
C ALA A 69 7.97 -0.34 -10.62
N ALA A 70 6.74 0.02 -10.99
CA ALA A 70 6.39 0.29 -12.38
C ALA A 70 7.16 1.49 -12.95
N LEU A 71 7.27 2.59 -12.20
CA LEU A 71 8.02 3.78 -12.59
C LEU A 71 9.52 3.50 -12.73
N ARG A 72 10.08 2.63 -11.90
CA ARG A 72 11.46 2.16 -12.05
C ARG A 72 11.72 1.34 -13.31
N LEU A 73 10.69 0.78 -13.91
CA LEU A 73 10.79 0.14 -15.23
C LEU A 73 10.52 1.12 -16.38
N VAL A 74 9.90 2.26 -16.10
CA VAL A 74 9.74 3.35 -17.08
C VAL A 74 11.06 4.09 -17.29
N ASP A 75 11.82 4.33 -16.22
CA ASP A 75 13.06 5.12 -16.28
C ASP A 75 14.09 4.56 -17.31
N PRO A 76 14.41 3.25 -17.34
CA PRO A 76 15.27 2.65 -18.36
C PRO A 76 14.54 2.29 -19.67
N GLY A 77 13.30 2.73 -19.85
CA GLY A 77 12.52 2.48 -21.07
C GLY A 77 11.99 1.05 -21.26
N ARG A 78 11.96 0.24 -20.18
CA ARG A 78 11.35 -1.11 -20.23
C ARG A 78 9.82 -1.07 -20.30
N LEU A 79 9.22 -0.01 -19.79
CA LEU A 79 7.81 0.34 -19.89
C LEU A 79 7.67 1.79 -20.31
N THR A 80 6.52 2.14 -20.87
CA THR A 80 6.10 3.53 -21.08
C THR A 80 4.79 3.78 -20.35
N LEU A 81 4.54 5.04 -19.97
CA LEU A 81 3.31 5.38 -19.25
C LEU A 81 2.07 5.29 -20.14
N ASP A 82 2.21 5.52 -21.46
CA ASP A 82 1.09 5.83 -22.34
C ASP A 82 0.88 4.83 -23.49
N GLU A 83 1.67 3.74 -23.55
CA GLU A 83 1.39 2.63 -24.49
C GLU A 83 0.26 1.73 -23.98
N ASP A 84 -0.37 0.98 -24.89
CA ASP A 84 -1.36 -0.04 -24.52
C ASP A 84 -0.67 -1.17 -23.74
N VAL A 85 -1.10 -1.42 -22.51
CA VAL A 85 -0.50 -2.48 -21.69
C VAL A 85 -0.66 -3.87 -22.30
N ASN A 86 -1.65 -4.07 -23.17
CA ASN A 86 -1.81 -5.32 -23.91
C ASN A 86 -0.65 -5.63 -24.86
N GLU A 87 0.12 -4.64 -25.28
CA GLU A 87 1.33 -4.88 -26.10
C GLU A 87 2.42 -5.59 -25.27
N ARG A 88 2.45 -5.37 -23.96
CA ARG A 88 3.44 -5.92 -23.03
C ARG A 88 2.97 -7.13 -22.23
N LEU A 89 1.67 -7.23 -21.94
CA LEU A 89 1.09 -8.41 -21.31
C LEU A 89 1.31 -9.65 -22.20
N ARG A 90 1.70 -10.78 -21.64
CA ARG A 90 2.00 -12.04 -22.35
C ARG A 90 1.19 -13.22 -21.83
N SER A 91 1.21 -13.45 -20.53
CA SER A 91 0.56 -14.60 -19.87
C SER A 91 -0.94 -14.45 -19.78
N TRP A 92 -1.43 -13.22 -19.88
CA TRP A 92 -2.83 -12.86 -19.87
C TRP A 92 -3.02 -11.56 -20.65
N LYS A 93 -4.19 -11.35 -21.22
CA LYS A 93 -4.54 -10.12 -21.95
C LYS A 93 -5.84 -9.55 -21.36
N ILE A 94 -5.93 -8.23 -21.32
CA ILE A 94 -7.22 -7.57 -21.08
C ILE A 94 -8.15 -7.96 -22.23
N PRO A 95 -9.29 -8.61 -21.95
CA PRO A 95 -10.20 -9.05 -22.99
C PRO A 95 -10.78 -7.88 -23.78
N ALA A 96 -10.99 -8.07 -25.07
CA ALA A 96 -11.65 -7.10 -25.93
C ALA A 96 -13.05 -6.76 -25.39
N SER A 97 -13.40 -5.49 -25.43
CA SER A 97 -14.73 -4.98 -25.05
C SER A 97 -15.08 -3.73 -25.85
N GLU A 98 -16.34 -3.35 -25.87
CA GLU A 98 -16.81 -2.11 -26.49
C GLU A 98 -16.17 -0.85 -25.90
N PHE A 99 -15.73 -0.92 -24.62
CA PHE A 99 -15.15 0.20 -23.88
C PHE A 99 -13.71 0.54 -24.29
N ILE A 100 -12.98 -0.36 -24.95
CA ILE A 100 -11.58 -0.18 -25.36
C ILE A 100 -11.39 -0.11 -26.89
N GLN A 101 -12.46 0.18 -27.63
CA GLN A 101 -12.38 0.34 -29.09
C GLN A 101 -11.68 1.65 -29.49
N SER A 102 -12.00 2.75 -28.76
CA SER A 102 -11.47 4.09 -29.02
C SER A 102 -10.37 4.50 -28.04
N GLU A 103 -10.33 3.90 -26.86
CA GLU A 103 -9.42 4.25 -25.79
C GLU A 103 -8.69 3.03 -25.26
N ARG A 104 -7.41 3.19 -24.94
CA ARG A 104 -6.54 2.08 -24.51
C ARG A 104 -6.36 2.07 -23.01
N VAL A 105 -6.10 0.89 -22.45
CA VAL A 105 -5.62 0.77 -21.07
C VAL A 105 -4.11 0.98 -21.07
N THR A 106 -3.67 2.07 -20.47
CA THR A 106 -2.24 2.41 -20.37
C THR A 106 -1.75 2.22 -18.93
N LEU A 107 -0.43 2.17 -18.75
CA LEU A 107 0.18 2.11 -17.42
C LEU A 107 -0.24 3.31 -16.56
N ARG A 108 -0.23 4.54 -17.14
CA ARG A 108 -0.73 5.76 -16.47
C ARG A 108 -2.15 5.57 -15.94
N ARG A 109 -3.04 5.05 -16.77
CA ARG A 109 -4.44 4.83 -16.41
C ARG A 109 -4.64 3.73 -15.36
N LEU A 110 -3.81 2.71 -15.34
CA LEU A 110 -3.80 1.70 -14.27
C LEU A 110 -3.39 2.33 -12.95
N LEU A 111 -2.26 3.06 -12.93
CA LEU A 111 -1.68 3.67 -11.74
C LEU A 111 -2.59 4.74 -11.12
N SER A 112 -3.34 5.49 -11.96
CA SER A 112 -4.22 6.59 -11.54
C SER A 112 -5.71 6.23 -11.49
N HIS A 113 -6.03 4.94 -11.51
CA HIS A 113 -7.41 4.46 -11.43
C HIS A 113 -8.35 4.97 -12.54
N GLN A 114 -7.80 5.22 -13.74
CA GLN A 114 -8.55 5.68 -14.92
C GLN A 114 -8.72 4.59 -15.98
N ALA A 115 -8.32 3.35 -15.71
CA ALA A 115 -8.36 2.26 -16.69
C ALA A 115 -9.76 1.71 -16.98
N GLY A 116 -10.80 2.22 -16.30
CA GLY A 116 -12.16 1.73 -16.45
C GLY A 116 -12.37 0.28 -16.00
N ILE A 117 -11.45 -0.25 -15.17
CA ILE A 117 -11.46 -1.64 -14.70
C ILE A 117 -12.37 -1.76 -13.46
N ASN A 118 -13.16 -2.84 -13.43
CA ASN A 118 -13.98 -3.25 -12.30
C ASN A 118 -13.13 -3.78 -11.11
N VAL A 119 -13.79 -4.38 -10.12
CA VAL A 119 -13.21 -4.96 -8.89
C VAL A 119 -12.48 -3.90 -8.07
N HIS A 120 -13.23 -3.28 -7.16
CA HIS A 120 -12.74 -2.22 -6.26
C HIS A 120 -11.65 -2.73 -5.30
N GLY A 121 -11.87 -3.90 -4.68
CA GLY A 121 -10.98 -4.50 -3.69
C GLY A 121 -11.23 -6.00 -3.56
N PHE A 122 -10.50 -6.62 -2.63
CA PHE A 122 -10.50 -8.05 -2.42
C PHE A 122 -10.79 -8.38 -0.95
N ALA A 123 -11.54 -9.46 -0.72
CA ALA A 123 -11.84 -9.93 0.63
C ALA A 123 -10.65 -10.66 1.28
N GLY A 124 -9.70 -11.11 0.44
CA GLY A 124 -8.64 -12.02 0.87
C GLY A 124 -9.16 -13.45 1.09
N TYR A 125 -8.24 -14.31 1.48
CA TYR A 125 -8.48 -15.75 1.66
C TYR A 125 -8.10 -16.12 3.08
N ALA A 126 -9.06 -16.62 3.84
CA ALA A 126 -8.83 -17.09 5.21
C ALA A 126 -7.84 -18.28 5.24
N THR A 127 -7.15 -18.44 6.35
CA THR A 127 -6.23 -19.57 6.56
C THR A 127 -6.93 -20.92 6.28
N GLY A 128 -6.27 -21.76 5.50
CA GLY A 128 -6.82 -23.08 5.09
C GLY A 128 -7.70 -23.04 3.85
N GLN A 129 -8.08 -21.88 3.33
CA GLN A 129 -8.75 -21.80 2.04
C GLN A 129 -7.76 -22.01 0.88
N PRO A 130 -8.18 -22.65 -0.22
CA PRO A 130 -7.34 -22.76 -1.41
C PRO A 130 -7.07 -21.38 -1.99
N LEU A 131 -5.79 -21.09 -2.26
CA LEU A 131 -5.38 -19.84 -2.87
C LEU A 131 -5.44 -19.94 -4.41
N PRO A 132 -6.02 -18.96 -5.10
CA PRO A 132 -5.98 -18.89 -6.56
C PRO A 132 -4.59 -18.49 -7.06
N THR A 133 -4.29 -18.91 -8.26
CA THR A 133 -3.23 -18.28 -9.06
C THR A 133 -3.66 -16.88 -9.49
N LEU A 134 -2.70 -16.01 -9.85
CA LEU A 134 -3.02 -14.67 -10.34
C LEU A 134 -3.93 -14.72 -11.58
N ILE A 135 -3.74 -15.69 -12.48
CA ILE A 135 -4.58 -15.89 -13.67
C ILE A 135 -6.03 -16.26 -13.29
N GLN A 136 -6.21 -17.05 -12.24
CA GLN A 136 -7.57 -17.36 -11.75
C GLN A 136 -8.24 -16.11 -11.16
N VAL A 137 -7.49 -15.26 -10.44
CA VAL A 137 -8.00 -13.97 -9.98
C VAL A 137 -8.40 -13.08 -11.15
N LEU A 138 -7.53 -12.92 -12.17
CA LEU A 138 -7.79 -12.13 -13.37
C LEU A 138 -9.03 -12.62 -14.12
N ASN A 139 -9.23 -13.92 -14.19
CA ASN A 139 -10.37 -14.53 -14.86
C ASN A 139 -11.62 -14.66 -13.98
N GLY A 140 -11.51 -14.44 -12.67
CA GLY A 140 -12.62 -14.68 -11.73
C GLY A 140 -13.05 -16.14 -11.69
N THR A 141 -12.11 -17.06 -11.83
CA THR A 141 -12.37 -18.53 -11.83
C THR A 141 -11.97 -19.14 -10.50
N LEU A 142 -12.73 -20.13 -10.03
CA LEU A 142 -12.47 -20.81 -8.76
C LEU A 142 -11.00 -21.28 -8.64
N PRO A 143 -10.38 -21.13 -7.47
CA PRO A 143 -10.97 -20.71 -6.19
C PRO A 143 -11.00 -19.19 -5.95
N ALA A 144 -10.77 -18.36 -6.98
CA ALA A 144 -10.88 -16.91 -6.82
C ALA A 144 -12.28 -16.50 -6.33
N ASN A 145 -12.32 -15.58 -5.34
CA ASN A 145 -13.56 -15.11 -4.71
C ASN A 145 -14.03 -13.73 -5.24
N ASN A 146 -13.42 -13.27 -6.32
CA ASN A 146 -13.78 -12.03 -7.03
C ASN A 146 -14.41 -12.34 -8.38
N SER A 147 -15.17 -11.39 -8.94
CA SER A 147 -15.62 -11.46 -10.32
C SER A 147 -14.44 -11.29 -11.30
N ALA A 148 -14.60 -11.77 -12.53
CA ALA A 148 -13.61 -11.58 -13.57
C ALA A 148 -13.23 -10.09 -13.73
N ILE A 149 -11.92 -9.82 -13.82
CA ILE A 149 -11.40 -8.47 -14.00
C ILE A 149 -11.58 -8.06 -15.47
N ARG A 150 -12.35 -6.99 -15.68
CA ARG A 150 -12.76 -6.52 -17.03
C ARG A 150 -12.78 -5.00 -17.08
N VAL A 151 -12.57 -4.46 -18.27
CA VAL A 151 -12.88 -3.05 -18.56
C VAL A 151 -14.38 -2.95 -18.80
N ASN A 152 -15.09 -2.17 -18.00
CA ASN A 152 -16.52 -1.93 -18.06
C ASN A 152 -16.91 -0.44 -18.01
N ALA A 153 -15.93 0.43 -18.29
CA ALA A 153 -16.11 1.85 -18.55
C ALA A 153 -14.99 2.31 -19.50
N ILE A 154 -15.22 3.35 -20.29
CA ILE A 154 -14.23 3.87 -21.23
C ILE A 154 -13.02 4.42 -20.45
N PRO A 155 -11.78 3.90 -20.71
CA PRO A 155 -10.58 4.38 -20.04
C PRO A 155 -10.36 5.88 -20.24
N GLY A 156 -9.94 6.57 -19.19
CA GLY A 156 -9.65 8.01 -19.21
C GLY A 156 -10.87 8.92 -19.00
N THR A 157 -12.11 8.41 -18.98
CA THR A 157 -13.29 9.25 -18.84
C THR A 157 -13.56 9.72 -17.41
N GLN A 158 -13.28 8.87 -16.43
CA GLN A 158 -13.44 9.21 -15.01
C GLN A 158 -12.54 8.31 -14.13
N PRO A 159 -12.06 8.83 -13.01
CA PRO A 159 -11.34 8.02 -12.05
C PRO A 159 -12.31 7.10 -11.31
N ARG A 160 -11.93 5.81 -11.23
CA ARG A 160 -12.65 4.80 -10.47
C ARG A 160 -11.66 3.85 -9.81
N TYR A 161 -11.53 3.96 -8.49
CA TYR A 161 -10.61 3.13 -7.72
C TYR A 161 -10.79 1.65 -8.06
N SER A 162 -9.69 0.96 -8.38
CA SER A 162 -9.71 -0.44 -8.79
C SER A 162 -8.50 -1.21 -8.28
N GLY A 163 -8.75 -2.17 -7.38
CA GLY A 163 -7.79 -3.21 -7.03
C GLY A 163 -7.51 -4.13 -8.23
N GLY A 164 -8.54 -4.40 -9.03
CA GLY A 164 -8.41 -5.19 -10.27
C GLY A 164 -7.41 -4.59 -11.25
N GLY A 165 -7.36 -3.25 -11.38
CA GLY A 165 -6.35 -2.58 -12.19
C GLY A 165 -4.93 -2.85 -11.71
N TYR A 166 -4.70 -2.88 -10.40
CA TYR A 166 -3.40 -3.25 -9.83
C TYR A 166 -3.09 -4.74 -9.93
N THR A 167 -4.10 -5.61 -10.00
CA THR A 167 -3.89 -7.03 -10.31
C THR A 167 -3.43 -7.22 -11.77
N VAL A 168 -3.98 -6.45 -12.71
CA VAL A 168 -3.47 -6.38 -14.10
C VAL A 168 -2.04 -5.85 -14.12
N LEU A 169 -1.74 -4.81 -13.34
CA LEU A 169 -0.39 -4.28 -13.21
C LEU A 169 0.60 -5.31 -12.65
N GLN A 170 0.18 -6.11 -11.65
CA GLN A 170 1.00 -7.23 -11.14
C GLN A 170 1.42 -8.17 -12.26
N GLN A 171 0.46 -8.60 -13.08
CA GLN A 171 0.74 -9.48 -14.23
C GLN A 171 1.64 -8.79 -15.25
N LEU A 172 1.41 -7.52 -15.55
CA LEU A 172 2.24 -6.75 -16.48
C LEU A 172 3.71 -6.72 -16.03
N LEU A 173 3.95 -6.41 -14.74
CA LEU A 173 5.29 -6.34 -14.19
C LEU A 173 6.00 -7.70 -14.25
N MET A 174 5.30 -8.78 -13.92
CA MET A 174 5.81 -10.16 -14.05
C MET A 174 6.13 -10.52 -15.48
N ASP A 175 5.26 -10.20 -16.44
CA ASP A 175 5.46 -10.51 -17.85
C ASP A 175 6.64 -9.74 -18.49
N VAL A 176 6.84 -8.49 -18.08
CA VAL A 176 7.93 -7.63 -18.57
C VAL A 176 9.28 -8.03 -17.99
N THR A 177 9.31 -8.48 -16.74
CA THR A 177 10.56 -8.82 -16.06
C THR A 177 10.92 -10.30 -16.13
N GLY A 178 9.92 -11.17 -16.27
CA GLY A 178 10.08 -12.63 -16.18
C GLY A 178 10.26 -13.13 -14.75
N GLN A 179 10.03 -12.28 -13.74
CA GLN A 179 10.25 -12.60 -12.33
C GLN A 179 8.93 -12.80 -11.58
N PRO A 180 8.89 -13.64 -10.53
CA PRO A 180 7.82 -13.64 -9.57
C PRO A 180 7.67 -12.27 -8.90
N PHE A 181 6.42 -11.84 -8.62
CA PHE A 181 6.15 -10.48 -8.15
C PHE A 181 6.89 -10.13 -6.84
N GLY A 182 6.92 -11.04 -5.87
CA GLY A 182 7.60 -10.81 -4.59
C GLY A 182 9.12 -10.59 -4.76
N ASP A 183 9.76 -11.39 -5.62
CA ASP A 183 11.20 -11.29 -5.91
C ASP A 183 11.52 -9.97 -6.63
N LEU A 184 10.68 -9.60 -7.60
CA LEU A 184 10.80 -8.31 -8.28
C LEU A 184 10.71 -7.15 -7.30
N MET A 185 9.69 -7.14 -6.44
CA MET A 185 9.51 -6.07 -5.45
C MET A 185 10.68 -6.00 -4.47
N GLN A 186 11.21 -7.17 -4.06
CA GLN A 186 12.40 -7.24 -3.21
C GLN A 186 13.61 -6.57 -3.89
N GLU A 187 13.87 -6.92 -5.15
CA GLU A 187 15.03 -6.44 -5.90
C GLU A 187 14.97 -4.94 -6.20
N ILE A 188 13.81 -4.46 -6.72
CA ILE A 188 13.75 -3.11 -7.28
C ILE A 188 13.12 -2.06 -6.35
N VAL A 189 12.51 -2.46 -5.23
CA VAL A 189 11.89 -1.51 -4.28
C VAL A 189 12.39 -1.71 -2.86
N LEU A 190 12.20 -2.92 -2.30
CA LEU A 190 12.41 -3.11 -0.86
C LEU A 190 13.90 -2.99 -0.49
N GLN A 191 14.76 -3.71 -1.19
CA GLN A 191 16.20 -3.68 -0.93
C GLN A 191 16.83 -2.30 -1.20
N PRO A 192 16.58 -1.61 -2.34
CA PRO A 192 17.15 -0.29 -2.60
C PRO A 192 16.76 0.78 -1.58
N LEU A 193 15.56 0.69 -0.99
CA LEU A 193 15.09 1.60 0.05
C LEU A 193 15.41 1.13 1.48
N GLY A 194 16.06 -0.01 1.65
CA GLY A 194 16.36 -0.57 2.95
C GLY A 194 15.13 -0.96 3.78
N LEU A 195 14.05 -1.41 3.10
CA LEU A 195 12.80 -1.86 3.73
C LEU A 195 12.94 -3.32 4.17
N THR A 196 13.82 -3.55 5.15
CA THR A 196 14.27 -4.89 5.55
C THR A 196 13.22 -5.69 6.32
N ALA A 197 12.24 -5.01 6.89
CA ALA A 197 11.10 -5.60 7.59
C ALA A 197 9.84 -5.65 6.71
N SER A 198 9.99 -5.68 5.38
CA SER A 198 8.88 -5.66 4.43
C SER A 198 8.94 -6.84 3.48
N ALA A 199 7.78 -7.36 3.09
CA ALA A 199 7.68 -8.43 2.11
C ALA A 199 6.35 -8.40 1.35
N PHE A 200 6.41 -8.68 0.03
CA PHE A 200 5.26 -9.07 -0.75
C PHE A 200 5.19 -10.60 -0.79
N ALA A 201 4.64 -11.18 0.26
CA ALA A 201 4.57 -12.62 0.42
C ALA A 201 3.20 -13.04 0.97
N GLN A 202 2.61 -14.11 0.40
CA GLN A 202 1.30 -14.59 0.82
C GLN A 202 1.37 -15.68 1.89
N LEU A 203 2.54 -16.27 2.05
CA LEU A 203 2.97 -16.95 3.27
C LEU A 203 4.25 -16.24 3.67
N LEU A 204 4.23 -15.57 4.81
CA LEU A 204 5.43 -14.90 5.30
C LEU A 204 6.56 -15.93 5.53
N PRO A 205 7.80 -15.58 5.19
CA PRO A 205 8.96 -16.35 5.63
C PRO A 205 8.95 -16.51 7.17
N VAL A 206 9.36 -17.67 7.66
CA VAL A 206 9.38 -17.98 9.12
C VAL A 206 10.11 -16.91 9.95
N SER A 207 11.12 -16.27 9.38
CA SER A 207 11.84 -15.16 10.03
C SER A 207 10.97 -13.95 10.29
N LEU A 208 10.03 -13.64 9.39
CA LEU A 208 9.11 -12.50 9.48
C LEU A 208 7.80 -12.87 10.19
N GLU A 209 7.35 -14.12 10.09
CA GLU A 209 6.12 -14.59 10.71
C GLU A 209 6.07 -14.32 12.23
N LYS A 210 7.22 -14.42 12.89
CA LYS A 210 7.36 -14.16 14.33
C LYS A 210 7.09 -12.71 14.72
N LEU A 211 7.21 -11.78 13.79
CA LEU A 211 7.00 -10.35 13.98
C LEU A 211 5.58 -9.92 13.59
N ALA A 212 4.82 -10.80 12.94
CA ALA A 212 3.51 -10.47 12.41
C ALA A 212 2.46 -10.35 13.52
N ALA A 213 1.69 -9.27 13.47
CA ALA A 213 0.55 -9.09 14.35
C ALA A 213 -0.61 -10.00 13.94
N THR A 214 -1.40 -10.45 14.91
CA THR A 214 -2.71 -11.06 14.69
C THR A 214 -3.74 -9.96 14.41
N GLY A 215 -4.41 -10.03 13.27
CA GLY A 215 -5.49 -9.11 12.91
C GLY A 215 -6.77 -9.39 13.69
N HIS A 216 -7.59 -8.35 13.91
CA HIS A 216 -8.87 -8.45 14.61
C HIS A 216 -9.99 -7.77 13.80
N ASP A 217 -11.16 -8.37 13.79
CA ASP A 217 -12.33 -7.78 13.15
C ASP A 217 -12.85 -6.55 13.93
N LYS A 218 -13.87 -5.89 13.38
CA LYS A 218 -14.51 -4.73 14.01
C LYS A 218 -15.15 -5.00 15.39
N ASN A 219 -15.31 -6.26 15.77
CA ASN A 219 -15.84 -6.67 17.07
C ASN A 219 -14.72 -7.07 18.04
N GLY A 220 -13.44 -6.91 17.64
CA GLY A 220 -12.28 -7.29 18.43
C GLY A 220 -11.99 -8.79 18.44
N GLN A 221 -12.62 -9.57 17.53
CA GLN A 221 -12.34 -11.00 17.42
C GLN A 221 -11.12 -11.24 16.53
N PRO A 222 -10.19 -12.11 16.92
CA PRO A 222 -9.04 -12.42 16.13
C PRO A 222 -9.43 -13.05 14.78
N ILE A 223 -8.78 -12.62 13.71
CA ILE A 223 -8.91 -13.25 12.40
C ILE A 223 -8.35 -14.69 12.49
N PRO A 224 -9.10 -15.71 12.05
CA PRO A 224 -8.62 -17.09 12.06
C PRO A 224 -7.28 -17.24 11.33
N GLY A 225 -6.28 -17.79 12.03
CA GLY A 225 -4.91 -17.91 11.53
C GLY A 225 -4.13 -16.58 11.52
N GLY A 226 -4.65 -15.55 12.16
CA GLY A 226 -4.00 -14.25 12.35
C GLY A 226 -4.20 -13.26 11.20
N ALA A 227 -4.37 -13.72 9.96
CA ALA A 227 -4.53 -12.85 8.80
C ALA A 227 -5.12 -13.59 7.59
N HIS A 228 -5.67 -12.84 6.65
CA HIS A 228 -5.99 -13.37 5.31
C HIS A 228 -4.78 -13.26 4.37
N SER A 229 -4.72 -14.15 3.39
CA SER A 229 -3.79 -14.06 2.26
C SER A 229 -4.39 -13.27 1.10
N TYR A 230 -3.54 -12.55 0.37
CA TYR A 230 -3.93 -11.72 -0.78
C TYR A 230 -3.02 -12.01 -1.97
N PRO A 231 -3.34 -13.00 -2.82
CA PRO A 231 -2.59 -13.27 -4.07
C PRO A 231 -2.51 -12.06 -5.00
N GLU A 232 -3.43 -11.12 -4.85
CA GLU A 232 -3.46 -9.79 -5.46
C GLU A 232 -2.43 -8.85 -4.79
N MET A 233 -1.18 -9.29 -4.75
CA MET A 233 -0.11 -8.66 -3.97
C MET A 233 0.10 -7.19 -4.31
N ALA A 234 0.06 -6.83 -5.59
CA ALA A 234 0.19 -5.44 -6.03
C ALA A 234 -0.91 -4.53 -5.47
N ALA A 235 -2.10 -5.09 -5.23
CA ALA A 235 -3.25 -4.37 -4.72
C ALA A 235 -3.30 -4.31 -3.18
N ALA A 236 -2.84 -5.38 -2.48
CA ALA A 236 -3.11 -5.54 -1.05
C ALA A 236 -2.13 -6.44 -0.27
N GLY A 237 -1.05 -6.95 -0.88
CA GLY A 237 -0.26 -8.05 -0.31
C GLY A 237 0.99 -7.67 0.47
N LEU A 238 1.24 -6.39 0.73
CA LEU A 238 2.42 -5.94 1.47
C LEU A 238 2.25 -6.19 2.97
N TRP A 239 3.22 -6.90 3.56
CA TRP A 239 3.52 -6.89 4.98
C TRP A 239 4.68 -5.94 5.25
N THR A 240 4.55 -5.09 6.28
CA THR A 240 5.55 -4.04 6.56
C THR A 240 5.42 -3.49 7.98
N THR A 241 6.29 -2.55 8.33
CA THR A 241 6.24 -1.75 9.55
C THR A 241 5.99 -0.28 9.21
N PRO A 242 5.50 0.55 10.14
CA PRO A 242 5.44 2.00 9.95
C PRO A 242 6.79 2.63 9.62
N SER A 243 7.88 2.11 10.21
CA SER A 243 9.24 2.58 9.93
C SER A 243 9.65 2.35 8.48
N ASP A 244 9.33 1.19 7.90
CA ASP A 244 9.63 0.92 6.49
C ASP A 244 8.74 1.75 5.55
N LEU A 245 7.46 1.99 5.91
CA LEU A 245 6.62 2.94 5.16
C LEU A 245 7.17 4.37 5.22
N ALA A 246 7.73 4.79 6.36
CA ALA A 246 8.40 6.07 6.49
C ALA A 246 9.66 6.15 5.63
N LYS A 247 10.49 5.10 5.57
CA LYS A 247 11.64 5.04 4.65
C LYS A 247 11.21 5.11 3.18
N PHE A 248 10.11 4.43 2.81
CA PHE A 248 9.54 4.56 1.47
C PHE A 248 9.20 6.02 1.15
N ALA A 249 8.55 6.74 2.08
CA ALA A 249 8.23 8.15 1.90
C ALA A 249 9.48 9.03 1.79
N LEU A 250 10.50 8.79 2.62
CA LEU A 250 11.79 9.47 2.54
C LEU A 250 12.48 9.23 1.19
N GLY A 251 12.45 8.00 0.66
CA GLY A 251 13.00 7.69 -0.66
C GLY A 251 12.31 8.45 -1.80
N ILE A 252 11.01 8.74 -1.68
CA ILE A 252 10.30 9.61 -2.65
C ILE A 252 10.75 11.07 -2.47
N GLN A 253 10.98 11.55 -1.24
CA GLN A 253 11.51 12.89 -0.98
C GLN A 253 12.93 13.06 -1.54
N ASP A 254 13.80 12.07 -1.35
CA ASP A 254 15.15 12.06 -1.93
C ASP A 254 15.10 12.15 -3.47
N ALA A 255 14.16 11.43 -4.09
CA ALA A 255 13.94 11.48 -5.52
C ALA A 255 13.46 12.87 -6.00
N LEU A 256 12.51 13.50 -5.28
CA LEU A 256 12.05 14.86 -5.58
C LEU A 256 13.18 15.88 -5.47
N ALA A 257 14.05 15.72 -4.48
CA ALA A 257 15.21 16.59 -4.24
C ALA A 257 16.38 16.31 -5.20
N GLY A 258 16.33 15.24 -5.99
CA GLY A 258 17.39 14.85 -6.91
C GLY A 258 18.65 14.36 -6.19
N GLN A 259 18.51 13.71 -5.04
CA GLN A 259 19.63 13.18 -4.29
C GLN A 259 20.39 12.11 -5.10
N PRO A 260 21.72 12.08 -5.02
CA PRO A 260 22.50 11.03 -5.67
C PRO A 260 22.06 9.62 -5.23
N GLY A 261 21.82 8.74 -6.20
CA GLY A 261 21.36 7.37 -5.93
C GLY A 261 19.88 7.25 -5.57
N ALA A 262 19.10 8.34 -5.69
CA ALA A 262 17.66 8.30 -5.47
C ALA A 262 16.97 7.23 -6.32
N ILE A 263 15.87 6.69 -5.80
CA ILE A 263 15.19 5.53 -6.40
C ILE A 263 14.46 5.84 -7.70
N LEU A 264 14.12 7.10 -7.96
CA LEU A 264 13.55 7.62 -9.21
C LEU A 264 14.30 8.89 -9.62
N THR A 265 14.20 9.24 -10.90
CA THR A 265 14.55 10.59 -11.35
C THR A 265 13.59 11.63 -10.76
N PRO A 266 14.03 12.91 -10.57
CA PRO A 266 13.15 13.97 -10.08
C PRO A 266 11.92 14.18 -10.96
N ALA A 267 12.03 13.94 -12.26
CA ALA A 267 10.91 14.05 -13.20
C ALA A 267 9.83 13.00 -12.92
N LEU A 268 10.22 11.74 -12.76
CA LEU A 268 9.27 10.65 -12.44
C LEU A 268 8.70 10.77 -11.04
N ALA A 269 9.47 11.23 -10.05
CA ALA A 269 8.97 11.48 -8.71
C ALA A 269 7.91 12.60 -8.70
N ARG A 270 8.13 13.68 -9.46
CA ARG A 270 7.12 14.73 -9.66
C ARG A 270 5.89 14.21 -10.39
N GLU A 271 6.07 13.40 -11.46
CA GLU A 271 4.96 12.79 -12.19
C GLU A 271 4.13 11.87 -11.28
N MET A 272 4.78 11.08 -10.42
CA MET A 272 4.12 10.23 -9.43
C MET A 272 3.19 11.02 -8.51
N LEU A 273 3.61 12.20 -8.09
CA LEU A 273 2.86 13.08 -7.18
C LEU A 273 2.07 14.19 -7.90
N THR A 274 1.90 14.10 -9.21
CA THR A 274 1.03 14.99 -9.98
C THR A 274 -0.36 14.35 -10.09
N VAL A 275 -1.40 15.13 -9.81
CA VAL A 275 -2.80 14.67 -9.96
C VAL A 275 -3.06 14.35 -11.43
N GLN A 276 -3.39 13.11 -11.72
CA GLN A 276 -3.75 12.62 -13.06
C GLN A 276 -5.27 12.72 -13.28
N ALA A 277 -6.08 12.40 -12.26
CA ALA A 277 -7.53 12.53 -12.29
C ALA A 277 -8.11 12.48 -10.88
N GLY A 278 -9.11 13.31 -10.60
CA GLY A 278 -9.74 13.42 -9.28
C GLY A 278 -8.70 13.76 -8.21
N VAL A 279 -8.42 12.80 -7.34
CA VAL A 279 -7.39 12.90 -6.29
C VAL A 279 -6.17 12.01 -6.57
N TYR A 280 -6.15 11.23 -7.65
CA TYR A 280 -5.14 10.21 -7.87
C TYR A 280 -3.93 10.74 -8.64
N GLY A 281 -2.75 10.56 -8.08
CA GLY A 281 -1.47 10.58 -8.77
C GLY A 281 -1.16 9.21 -9.41
N LEU A 282 0.11 8.91 -9.63
CA LEU A 282 0.52 7.57 -10.08
C LEU A 282 0.81 6.69 -8.83
N GLY A 283 -0.23 6.14 -8.24
CA GLY A 283 -0.22 5.32 -7.03
C GLY A 283 -0.86 6.01 -5.84
N PRO A 284 -0.29 7.06 -5.26
CA PRO A 284 -0.86 7.75 -4.12
C PRO A 284 -2.05 8.66 -4.49
N SER A 285 -2.86 8.97 -3.49
CA SER A 285 -3.83 10.07 -3.56
C SER A 285 -3.15 11.38 -3.17
N ILE A 286 -3.57 12.48 -3.77
CA ILE A 286 -3.03 13.82 -3.58
C ILE A 286 -4.15 14.75 -3.10
N THR A 287 -3.88 15.56 -2.10
CA THR A 287 -4.83 16.56 -1.59
C THR A 287 -4.12 17.87 -1.25
N GLY A 288 -4.89 18.94 -1.05
CA GLY A 288 -4.34 20.27 -0.78
C GLY A 288 -3.71 20.92 -2.00
N HIS A 289 -3.20 22.14 -1.81
CA HIS A 289 -2.59 22.97 -2.85
C HIS A 289 -1.36 23.72 -2.30
N GLY A 290 -0.42 24.05 -3.18
CA GLY A 290 0.79 24.80 -2.81
C GLY A 290 1.57 24.07 -1.71
N LEU A 291 2.00 24.81 -0.69
CA LEU A 291 2.77 24.26 0.44
C LEU A 291 1.97 23.29 1.33
N ALA A 292 0.63 23.33 1.28
CA ALA A 292 -0.22 22.41 2.02
C ALA A 292 -0.54 21.12 1.25
N ARG A 293 0.13 20.88 0.11
CA ARG A 293 -0.08 19.70 -0.72
C ARG A 293 0.45 18.46 0.00
N LYS A 294 -0.40 17.43 0.09
CA LYS A 294 -0.09 16.17 0.74
C LYS A 294 -0.36 15.01 -0.22
N TRP A 295 0.41 13.96 -0.09
CA TRP A 295 0.10 12.68 -0.68
C TRP A 295 -0.12 11.64 0.41
N PHE A 296 -1.03 10.73 0.14
CA PHE A 296 -1.39 9.71 1.12
C PHE A 296 -1.94 8.46 0.44
N HIS A 297 -1.95 7.39 1.19
CA HIS A 297 -2.75 6.21 0.90
C HIS A 297 -3.19 5.56 2.20
N SER A 298 -4.46 5.13 2.24
CA SER A 298 -4.98 4.29 3.32
C SER A 298 -5.04 2.83 2.87
N GLY A 299 -4.98 1.92 3.82
CA GLY A 299 -5.08 0.49 3.57
C GLY A 299 -6.08 -0.17 4.50
N ARG A 300 -6.85 -1.13 3.97
CA ARG A 300 -7.74 -1.98 4.76
C ARG A 300 -7.74 -3.39 4.20
N ASN A 301 -7.29 -4.33 5.02
CA ASN A 301 -7.43 -5.78 4.87
C ASN A 301 -8.27 -6.34 6.03
N ALA A 302 -8.64 -7.60 5.96
CA ALA A 302 -9.29 -8.26 7.08
C ALA A 302 -8.39 -8.20 8.33
N GLY A 303 -8.83 -7.48 9.36
CA GLY A 303 -8.13 -7.33 10.63
C GLY A 303 -7.02 -6.28 10.68
N PHE A 304 -6.81 -5.50 9.62
CA PHE A 304 -5.74 -4.50 9.58
C PHE A 304 -6.20 -3.21 8.91
N ASP A 305 -5.83 -2.08 9.50
CA ASP A 305 -5.93 -0.77 8.89
C ASP A 305 -4.56 -0.07 8.90
N ALA A 306 -4.29 0.73 7.87
CA ALA A 306 -3.06 1.47 7.72
C ALA A 306 -3.29 2.85 7.08
N LEU A 307 -2.43 3.80 7.40
CA LEU A 307 -2.35 5.12 6.78
C LEU A 307 -0.89 5.49 6.57
N LEU A 308 -0.56 5.98 5.39
CA LEU A 308 0.66 6.73 5.10
C LEU A 308 0.25 8.12 4.60
N LEU A 309 0.71 9.16 5.27
CA LEU A 309 0.41 10.56 4.95
C LEU A 309 1.70 11.37 4.98
N THR A 310 1.98 12.15 3.93
CA THR A 310 3.22 12.93 3.81
C THR A 310 2.94 14.25 3.11
N GLU A 311 3.55 15.32 3.57
CA GLU A 311 3.57 16.61 2.90
C GLU A 311 4.56 16.58 1.74
N VAL A 312 4.13 17.06 0.58
CA VAL A 312 4.96 17.00 -0.63
C VAL A 312 6.20 17.91 -0.52
N GLU A 313 6.04 19.12 0.02
CA GLU A 313 7.08 20.15 0.02
C GLU A 313 8.08 19.99 1.19
N THR A 314 7.58 19.62 2.37
CA THR A 314 8.42 19.53 3.58
C THR A 314 8.94 18.12 3.84
N GLY A 315 8.29 17.10 3.24
CA GLY A 315 8.53 15.71 3.54
C GLY A 315 8.10 15.26 4.94
N GLN A 316 7.47 16.15 5.72
CA GLN A 316 6.90 15.76 7.00
C GLN A 316 5.78 14.74 6.80
N GLY A 317 5.68 13.76 7.69
CA GLY A 317 4.69 12.73 7.49
C GLY A 317 4.56 11.77 8.65
N VAL A 318 3.62 10.85 8.50
CA VAL A 318 3.34 9.81 9.47
C VAL A 318 2.87 8.53 8.77
N ALA A 319 3.34 7.41 9.27
CA ALA A 319 2.79 6.09 8.96
C ALA A 319 2.13 5.54 10.23
N ILE A 320 0.91 5.04 10.12
CA ILE A 320 0.13 4.45 11.21
C ILE A 320 -0.37 3.09 10.75
N MET A 321 -0.24 2.06 11.59
CA MET A 321 -0.75 0.72 11.32
C MET A 321 -1.41 0.14 12.57
N THR A 322 -2.55 -0.50 12.39
CA THR A 322 -3.32 -1.14 13.47
C THR A 322 -3.63 -2.59 13.11
N ASN A 323 -3.71 -3.44 14.10
CA ASN A 323 -4.12 -4.84 13.93
C ASN A 323 -5.61 -5.05 14.26
N ALA A 324 -6.42 -4.07 13.92
CA ALA A 324 -7.88 -4.19 13.89
C ALA A 324 -8.48 -3.30 12.80
N ASN A 325 -9.68 -3.66 12.35
CA ASN A 325 -10.46 -2.78 11.50
C ASN A 325 -11.15 -1.72 12.34
N VAL A 326 -10.76 -0.47 12.17
CA VAL A 326 -11.29 0.70 12.87
C VAL A 326 -12.00 1.65 11.89
N ASN A 327 -12.79 2.58 12.39
CA ASN A 327 -13.35 3.62 11.53
C ASN A 327 -12.33 4.76 11.30
N SER A 328 -12.61 5.61 10.31
CA SER A 328 -11.74 6.74 9.97
C SER A 328 -11.59 7.77 11.10
N GLN A 329 -12.57 7.86 11.99
CA GLN A 329 -12.52 8.73 13.17
C GLN A 329 -11.37 8.32 14.10
N VAL A 330 -11.22 7.03 14.39
CA VAL A 330 -10.13 6.51 15.26
C VAL A 330 -8.76 6.85 14.66
N ILE A 331 -8.59 6.66 13.35
CA ILE A 331 -7.33 7.04 12.69
C ILE A 331 -7.07 8.55 12.80
N ASN A 332 -8.10 9.39 12.67
CA ASN A 332 -7.97 10.84 12.83
C ASN A 332 -7.64 11.23 14.26
N GLU A 333 -8.22 10.59 15.28
CA GLU A 333 -7.90 10.82 16.69
C GLU A 333 -6.44 10.44 16.99
N ILE A 334 -5.96 9.31 16.45
CA ILE A 334 -4.55 8.90 16.54
C ILE A 334 -3.65 9.94 15.87
N LEU A 335 -4.00 10.41 14.66
CA LEU A 335 -3.27 11.47 13.97
C LEU A 335 -3.19 12.76 14.78
N GLN A 336 -4.30 13.18 15.40
CA GLN A 336 -4.34 14.38 16.24
C GLN A 336 -3.45 14.22 17.49
N ALA A 337 -3.49 13.06 18.13
CA ALA A 337 -2.63 12.79 19.29
C ALA A 337 -1.13 12.85 18.90
N ILE A 338 -0.75 12.26 17.75
CA ILE A 338 0.62 12.31 17.24
C ILE A 338 0.98 13.73 16.80
N GLY A 339 0.10 14.44 16.08
CA GLY A 339 0.32 15.79 15.56
C GLY A 339 0.52 16.85 16.63
N ALA A 340 -0.09 16.69 17.81
CA ALA A 340 0.10 17.58 18.95
C ALA A 340 1.56 17.59 19.49
N MET A 341 2.41 16.65 19.02
CA MET A 341 3.83 16.60 19.40
C MET A 341 4.77 17.20 18.35
N THR A 342 4.31 17.43 17.12
CA THR A 342 5.14 17.89 15.99
C THR A 342 4.94 19.40 15.69
N GLY A 343 4.02 20.07 16.37
CA GLY A 343 3.80 21.51 16.39
C GLY A 343 4.51 22.13 17.58
#